data_40db67596d6cd1279dd88bb24f74b026
#
_entry.id   40db67596d6cd1279dd88bb24f74b026
#
_cell.length_a   1.000
_cell.length_b   1.000
_cell.length_c   1.000
_cell.angle_alpha   90.00
_cell.angle_beta   90.00
_cell.angle_gamma   90.00
#
_symmetry.space_group_name_H-M   'P 1'
#
loop_
_entity.id
_entity.type
_entity.pdbx_description
1 polymer ?
#
loop_
_entity_poly.entity_id
_entity_poly.type
_entity_poly.pdbx_seq_one_letter_code
_entity_poly.pdbx_strand_id
1 'polypeptide(L)'
;MVAPLVEVRNLVKHFERGGGLFREKTVVKAVDDVSFSVDEGETFALVGESGSGKSTTGRCMLRLIEPTSGEVLFRGENVLGFSGTRMRAARRDMQMVFQDPYSSLNPRMRASTIVEEPLVIHGIGAKTERRERVAELFRLVGLDPAHLDRYPHEFSGGQRQRIGLARALALKPSFIIADEPVSALDVSIQAQVINLLMDLQEQLKLTYLFIAHDLRLVRHISSRTAVMYLGRIVEMGETAAIFANPQHAYTRALLSAVPATDPDAPRARIELDPKQVNRDAPLRRISDGHFAAV
;
A
#
# COMPACT_ATOMS: atom_id res chain seq x y z
N MET A 1 13.04 5.87 22.09
CA MET A 1 12.25 5.37 20.96
C MET A 1 12.75 6.05 19.70
N VAL A 2 13.02 5.31 18.64
CA VAL A 2 13.39 5.89 17.34
C VAL A 2 12.12 6.52 16.74
N ALA A 3 12.24 7.68 16.12
CA ALA A 3 11.11 8.32 15.45
C ALA A 3 10.67 7.46 14.24
N PRO A 4 9.35 7.31 13.98
CA PRO A 4 8.88 6.56 12.83
C PRO A 4 9.30 7.23 11.52
N LEU A 5 9.47 6.44 10.45
CA LEU A 5 9.77 6.97 9.11
C LEU A 5 8.58 7.75 8.55
N VAL A 6 7.38 7.21 8.76
CA VAL A 6 6.11 7.83 8.33
C VAL A 6 5.15 7.86 9.52
N GLU A 7 4.47 8.99 9.71
CA GLU A 7 3.41 9.12 10.70
C GLU A 7 2.19 9.81 10.06
N VAL A 8 1.04 9.20 10.19
CA VAL A 8 -0.25 9.72 9.73
C VAL A 8 -1.06 10.12 10.95
N ARG A 9 -1.55 11.37 10.99
CA ARG A 9 -2.29 11.92 12.12
C ARG A 9 -3.63 12.49 11.65
N ASN A 10 -4.71 11.93 12.17
CA ASN A 10 -6.11 12.38 11.94
C ASN A 10 -6.41 12.65 10.46
N LEU A 11 -5.92 11.77 9.58
CA LEU A 11 -6.07 11.93 8.14
C LEU A 11 -7.54 11.77 7.75
N VAL A 12 -8.05 12.75 7.00
CA VAL A 12 -9.42 12.78 6.51
C VAL A 12 -9.42 13.01 5.00
N LYS A 13 -10.22 12.21 4.28
CA LYS A 13 -10.57 12.46 2.89
C LYS A 13 -12.05 12.22 2.66
N HIS A 14 -12.76 13.29 2.40
CA HIS A 14 -14.16 13.26 2.01
C HIS A 14 -14.29 13.63 0.53
N PHE A 15 -15.10 12.90 -0.20
CA PHE A 15 -15.46 13.20 -1.57
C PHE A 15 -16.92 13.70 -1.62
N GLU A 16 -17.13 14.85 -2.23
CA GLU A 16 -18.47 15.36 -2.50
C GLU A 16 -18.97 14.77 -3.81
N ARG A 17 -20.13 14.12 -3.80
CA ARG A 17 -20.86 13.66 -4.99
C ARG A 17 -22.17 14.40 -5.13
N GLY A 18 -22.50 14.83 -6.34
CA GLY A 18 -23.71 15.60 -6.62
C GLY A 18 -23.49 17.09 -6.36
N GLY A 19 -24.48 17.91 -6.61
CA GLY A 19 -24.38 19.37 -6.51
C GLY A 19 -24.77 20.02 -7.83
N GLY A 20 -25.95 19.67 -8.34
CA GLY A 20 -26.66 20.47 -9.35
C GLY A 20 -27.81 21.19 -8.65
N LEU A 21 -28.46 22.13 -9.37
CA LEU A 21 -29.51 23.02 -8.84
C LEU A 21 -30.68 22.31 -8.11
N PHE A 22 -30.78 20.96 -8.19
CA PHE A 22 -31.83 20.11 -7.61
C PHE A 22 -31.35 18.76 -7.03
N ARG A 23 -30.05 18.57 -6.79
CA ARG A 23 -29.55 17.33 -6.17
C ARG A 23 -28.82 17.61 -4.86
N GLU A 24 -29.20 16.90 -3.81
CA GLU A 24 -28.50 16.92 -2.53
C GLU A 24 -27.03 16.48 -2.71
N LYS A 25 -26.14 17.21 -2.04
CA LYS A 25 -24.72 16.80 -1.96
C LYS A 25 -24.60 15.58 -1.06
N THR A 26 -24.12 14.49 -1.60
CA THR A 26 -23.76 13.31 -0.82
C THR A 26 -22.25 13.34 -0.53
N VAL A 27 -21.91 13.26 0.76
CA VAL A 27 -20.49 13.18 1.19
C VAL A 27 -20.10 11.73 1.41
N VAL A 28 -19.09 11.27 0.67
CA VAL A 28 -18.50 9.95 0.88
C VAL A 28 -17.24 10.12 1.72
N LYS A 29 -17.26 9.62 2.95
CA LYS A 29 -16.13 9.62 3.88
C LYS A 29 -15.20 8.46 3.54
N ALA A 30 -14.30 8.66 2.58
CA ALA A 30 -13.40 7.59 2.14
C ALA A 30 -12.28 7.32 3.15
N VAL A 31 -11.80 8.35 3.84
CA VAL A 31 -10.88 8.29 4.99
C VAL A 31 -11.46 9.22 6.04
N ASP A 32 -11.64 8.75 7.26
CA ASP A 32 -12.31 9.44 8.34
C ASP A 32 -11.55 9.23 9.66
N ASP A 33 -10.66 10.16 10.00
CA ASP A 33 -9.85 10.16 11.22
C ASP A 33 -8.88 8.98 11.33
N VAL A 34 -8.04 8.78 10.31
CA VAL A 34 -7.04 7.69 10.27
C VAL A 34 -5.71 8.16 10.83
N SER A 35 -5.20 7.42 11.84
CA SER A 35 -3.90 7.68 12.47
C SER A 35 -3.11 6.38 12.66
N PHE A 36 -1.86 6.35 12.21
CA PHE A 36 -0.91 5.24 12.41
C PHE A 36 0.53 5.70 12.12
N SER A 37 1.49 4.88 12.51
CA SER A 37 2.90 5.11 12.21
C SER A 37 3.50 3.88 11.53
N VAL A 38 4.55 4.11 10.72
CA VAL A 38 5.34 3.07 10.07
C VAL A 38 6.81 3.31 10.42
N ASP A 39 7.44 2.33 11.04
CA ASP A 39 8.84 2.42 11.45
C ASP A 39 9.78 2.13 10.27
N GLU A 40 11.02 2.58 10.35
CA GLU A 40 12.01 2.36 9.29
C GLU A 40 12.33 0.86 9.16
N GLY A 41 12.33 0.34 7.93
CA GLY A 41 12.54 -1.09 7.64
C GLY A 41 11.34 -2.00 7.93
N GLU A 42 10.20 -1.43 8.39
CA GLU A 42 8.99 -2.19 8.68
C GLU A 42 8.16 -2.46 7.42
N THR A 43 7.46 -3.60 7.39
CA THR A 43 6.27 -3.79 6.56
C THR A 43 5.03 -3.63 7.42
N PHE A 44 4.36 -2.49 7.29
CA PHE A 44 3.07 -2.21 7.91
C PHE A 44 1.94 -2.53 6.93
N ALA A 45 1.00 -3.40 7.31
CA ALA A 45 -0.13 -3.74 6.46
C ALA A 45 -1.37 -2.90 6.76
N LEU A 46 -2.07 -2.47 5.71
CA LEU A 46 -3.40 -1.86 5.79
C LEU A 46 -4.41 -2.75 5.07
N VAL A 47 -5.31 -3.39 5.82
CA VAL A 47 -6.23 -4.41 5.31
C VAL A 47 -7.69 -4.03 5.47
N GLY A 48 -8.57 -4.68 4.72
CA GLY A 48 -10.02 -4.48 4.76
C GLY A 48 -10.65 -4.77 3.41
N GLU A 49 -11.99 -4.78 3.34
CA GLU A 49 -12.73 -5.01 2.10
C GLU A 49 -12.50 -3.92 1.05
N SER A 50 -12.85 -4.22 -0.21
CA SER A 50 -12.84 -3.22 -1.28
C SER A 50 -13.74 -2.03 -0.91
N GLY A 51 -13.26 -0.81 -1.14
CA GLY A 51 -13.98 0.41 -0.76
C GLY A 51 -13.83 0.83 0.71
N SER A 52 -13.06 0.13 1.55
CA SER A 52 -12.83 0.56 2.94
C SER A 52 -11.98 1.83 3.11
N GLY A 53 -11.32 2.32 2.03
CA GLY A 53 -10.52 3.55 2.03
C GLY A 53 -9.01 3.37 1.94
N LYS A 54 -8.48 2.16 1.93
CA LYS A 54 -7.04 1.81 1.96
C LYS A 54 -6.22 2.53 0.87
N SER A 55 -6.59 2.33 -0.40
CA SER A 55 -5.89 2.96 -1.54
C SER A 55 -6.01 4.48 -1.52
N THR A 56 -7.14 5.01 -1.02
CA THR A 56 -7.32 6.45 -0.83
C THR A 56 -6.35 6.98 0.23
N THR A 57 -6.19 6.26 1.34
CA THR A 57 -5.21 6.59 2.40
C THR A 57 -3.80 6.64 1.81
N GLY A 58 -3.35 5.61 1.10
CA GLY A 58 -2.03 5.57 0.48
C GLY A 58 -1.81 6.72 -0.52
N ARG A 59 -2.81 7.03 -1.35
CA ARG A 59 -2.73 8.14 -2.32
C ARG A 59 -2.71 9.51 -1.64
N CYS A 60 -3.41 9.68 -0.52
CA CYS A 60 -3.34 10.90 0.29
C CYS A 60 -1.94 11.06 0.92
N MET A 61 -1.32 9.99 1.40
CA MET A 61 0.04 10.03 1.98
C MET A 61 1.09 10.53 0.99
N LEU A 62 0.96 10.18 -0.30
CA LEU A 62 1.83 10.67 -1.37
C LEU A 62 1.33 11.99 -1.99
N ARG A 63 0.23 12.52 -1.45
CA ARG A 63 -0.42 13.72 -1.98
C ARG A 63 -0.73 13.61 -3.49
N LEU A 64 -1.05 12.37 -3.94
CA LEU A 64 -1.63 12.11 -5.26
C LEU A 64 -3.12 12.48 -5.27
N ILE A 65 -3.75 12.40 -4.10
CA ILE A 65 -5.08 12.95 -3.79
C ILE A 65 -4.88 13.89 -2.62
N GLU A 66 -5.33 15.13 -2.75
CA GLU A 66 -5.26 16.12 -1.67
C GLU A 66 -6.23 15.68 -0.55
N PRO A 67 -5.75 15.46 0.69
CA PRO A 67 -6.63 15.16 1.82
C PRO A 67 -7.51 16.36 2.17
N THR A 68 -8.61 16.10 2.88
CA THR A 68 -9.49 17.16 3.38
C THR A 68 -8.91 17.84 4.62
N SER A 69 -8.27 17.05 5.49
CA SER A 69 -7.55 17.52 6.69
C SER A 69 -6.62 16.44 7.22
N GLY A 70 -5.88 16.76 8.28
CA GLY A 70 -4.93 15.87 8.93
C GLY A 70 -3.49 16.18 8.55
N GLU A 71 -2.56 15.30 8.97
CA GLU A 71 -1.14 15.45 8.72
C GLU A 71 -0.54 14.13 8.23
N VAL A 72 0.47 14.23 7.38
CA VAL A 72 1.34 13.12 6.99
C VAL A 72 2.78 13.58 7.18
N LEU A 73 3.44 13.02 8.17
CA LEU A 73 4.83 13.32 8.45
C LEU A 73 5.71 12.24 7.80
N PHE A 74 6.68 12.68 7.03
CA PHE A 74 7.75 11.85 6.51
C PHE A 74 9.08 12.34 7.10
N ARG A 75 9.77 11.47 7.83
CA ARG A 75 10.96 11.85 8.62
C ARG A 75 10.71 13.07 9.52
N GLY A 76 9.53 13.14 10.14
CA GLY A 76 9.13 14.21 11.05
C GLY A 76 8.64 15.50 10.38
N GLU A 77 8.64 15.60 9.05
CA GLU A 77 8.18 16.78 8.32
C GLU A 77 6.84 16.55 7.64
N ASN A 78 5.88 17.46 7.85
CA ASN A 78 4.53 17.33 7.25
C ASN A 78 4.58 17.61 5.74
N VAL A 79 4.45 16.55 4.94
CA VAL A 79 4.51 16.62 3.47
C VAL A 79 3.32 17.35 2.86
N LEU A 80 2.21 17.45 3.57
CA LEU A 80 1.01 18.15 3.08
C LEU A 80 1.23 19.67 2.97
N GLY A 81 2.17 20.22 3.77
CA GLY A 81 2.57 21.61 3.70
C GLY A 81 3.67 21.93 2.67
N PHE A 82 4.19 20.92 1.95
CA PHE A 82 5.30 21.15 1.02
C PHE A 82 4.85 21.93 -0.22
N SER A 83 5.72 22.83 -0.70
CA SER A 83 5.58 23.42 -2.05
C SER A 83 5.65 22.31 -3.12
N GLY A 84 5.17 22.60 -4.31
CA GLY A 84 5.22 21.63 -5.44
C GLY A 84 6.64 21.11 -5.72
N THR A 85 7.65 21.99 -5.66
CA THR A 85 9.06 21.60 -5.85
C THR A 85 9.56 20.70 -4.74
N ARG A 86 9.24 21.02 -3.47
CA ARG A 86 9.62 20.20 -2.32
C ARG A 86 8.90 18.85 -2.31
N MET A 87 7.61 18.83 -2.68
CA MET A 87 6.86 17.59 -2.80
C MET A 87 7.42 16.69 -3.92
N ARG A 88 7.83 17.28 -5.05
CA ARG A 88 8.51 16.53 -6.11
C ARG A 88 9.82 15.90 -5.62
N ALA A 89 10.60 16.63 -4.81
CA ALA A 89 11.81 16.08 -4.19
C ALA A 89 11.48 14.96 -3.21
N ALA A 90 10.49 15.13 -2.32
CA ALA A 90 10.07 14.11 -1.36
C ALA A 90 9.58 12.82 -2.04
N ARG A 91 8.91 12.92 -3.18
CA ARG A 91 8.45 11.75 -3.96
C ARG A 91 9.59 10.90 -4.52
N ARG A 92 10.85 11.34 -4.49
CA ARG A 92 12.00 10.46 -4.80
C ARG A 92 12.16 9.38 -3.75
N ASP A 93 11.93 9.73 -2.48
CA ASP A 93 12.06 8.83 -1.35
C ASP A 93 10.78 8.04 -1.06
N MET A 94 9.64 8.49 -1.58
CA MET A 94 8.31 7.93 -1.33
C MET A 94 7.68 7.50 -2.67
N GLN A 95 7.63 6.21 -2.94
CA GLN A 95 7.15 5.68 -4.21
C GLN A 95 5.89 4.83 -4.05
N MET A 96 5.22 4.51 -5.15
CA MET A 96 4.02 3.67 -5.16
C MET A 96 4.10 2.61 -6.24
N VAL A 97 3.73 1.39 -5.86
CA VAL A 97 3.44 0.28 -6.76
C VAL A 97 1.93 0.14 -6.82
N PHE A 98 1.36 0.24 -8.01
CA PHE A 98 -0.09 0.27 -8.22
C PHE A 98 -0.69 -1.13 -8.37
N GLN A 99 -1.97 -1.24 -8.06
CA GLN A 99 -2.77 -2.46 -8.07
C GLN A 99 -2.82 -3.15 -9.44
N ASP A 100 -3.04 -2.37 -10.50
CA ASP A 100 -3.20 -2.91 -11.85
C ASP A 100 -1.92 -2.69 -12.67
N PRO A 101 -1.17 -3.76 -12.96
CA PRO A 101 0.03 -3.68 -13.76
C PRO A 101 -0.25 -3.34 -15.23
N TYR A 102 -1.51 -3.52 -15.70
CA TYR A 102 -1.88 -3.20 -17.08
C TYR A 102 -2.08 -1.70 -17.28
N SER A 103 -2.82 -1.06 -16.38
CA SER A 103 -3.10 0.38 -16.48
C SER A 103 -1.95 1.26 -15.96
N SER A 104 -1.05 0.70 -15.13
CA SER A 104 0.06 1.45 -14.54
C SER A 104 1.26 1.65 -15.48
N LEU A 105 1.36 0.88 -16.56
CA LEU A 105 2.43 0.95 -17.54
C LEU A 105 1.89 1.51 -18.86
N ASN A 106 2.54 2.53 -19.41
CA ASN A 106 2.16 3.05 -20.73
C ASN A 106 2.42 1.99 -21.82
N PRO A 107 1.38 1.45 -22.49
CA PRO A 107 1.54 0.36 -23.47
C PRO A 107 2.31 0.74 -24.72
N ARG A 108 2.52 2.04 -24.96
CA ARG A 108 3.27 2.57 -26.11
C ARG A 108 4.75 2.81 -25.83
N MET A 109 5.17 2.62 -24.57
CA MET A 109 6.57 2.78 -24.16
C MET A 109 7.23 1.41 -23.99
N ARG A 110 8.53 1.32 -24.33
CA ARG A 110 9.34 0.13 -24.04
C ARG A 110 9.55 -0.02 -22.54
N ALA A 111 9.75 -1.24 -22.08
CA ALA A 111 9.97 -1.53 -20.66
C ALA A 111 11.16 -0.77 -20.07
N SER A 112 12.27 -0.66 -20.86
CA SER A 112 13.41 0.18 -20.47
C SER A 112 13.04 1.65 -20.26
N THR A 113 12.25 2.22 -21.15
CA THR A 113 11.82 3.62 -21.08
C THR A 113 10.92 3.88 -19.87
N ILE A 114 10.02 2.93 -19.54
CA ILE A 114 9.15 3.01 -18.37
C ILE A 114 9.97 3.04 -17.08
N VAL A 115 10.99 2.20 -16.97
CA VAL A 115 11.86 2.15 -15.77
C VAL A 115 12.83 3.32 -15.71
N GLU A 116 13.27 3.85 -16.86
CA GLU A 116 14.14 5.03 -16.97
C GLU A 116 13.42 6.34 -16.65
N GLU A 117 12.10 6.42 -16.93
CA GLU A 117 11.32 7.64 -16.85
C GLU A 117 11.48 8.44 -15.52
N PRO A 118 11.44 7.83 -14.32
CA PRO A 118 11.68 8.55 -13.07
C PRO A 118 13.07 9.21 -13.04
N LEU A 119 14.10 8.55 -13.54
CA LEU A 119 15.47 9.09 -13.59
C LEU A 119 15.55 10.33 -14.49
N VAL A 120 14.89 10.27 -15.65
CA VAL A 120 14.79 11.40 -16.60
C VAL A 120 14.05 12.57 -15.96
N ILE A 121 12.88 12.33 -15.36
CA ILE A 121 12.05 13.36 -14.72
C ILE A 121 12.82 14.08 -13.61
N HIS A 122 13.65 13.38 -12.87
CA HIS A 122 14.45 13.95 -11.76
C HIS A 122 15.86 14.37 -12.18
N GLY A 123 16.23 14.27 -13.46
CA GLY A 123 17.54 14.69 -13.96
C GLY A 123 18.71 13.90 -13.38
N ILE A 124 18.52 12.60 -13.10
CA ILE A 124 19.53 11.75 -12.47
C ILE A 124 20.31 11.00 -13.55
N GLY A 125 21.63 11.15 -13.56
CA GLY A 125 22.58 10.44 -14.40
C GLY A 125 22.57 10.84 -15.89
N ALA A 126 23.63 10.54 -16.61
CA ALA A 126 23.72 10.62 -18.05
C ALA A 126 22.94 9.47 -18.72
N LYS A 127 22.66 9.56 -20.01
CA LYS A 127 21.88 8.54 -20.75
C LYS A 127 22.48 7.13 -20.63
N THR A 128 23.80 7.02 -20.69
CA THR A 128 24.53 5.74 -20.54
C THR A 128 24.37 5.15 -19.16
N GLU A 129 24.57 5.97 -18.11
CA GLU A 129 24.41 5.57 -16.70
C GLU A 129 22.98 5.14 -16.40
N ARG A 130 21.98 5.84 -16.94
CA ARG A 130 20.57 5.45 -16.79
C ARG A 130 20.30 4.09 -17.43
N ARG A 131 20.84 3.82 -18.61
CA ARG A 131 20.68 2.52 -19.28
C ARG A 131 21.28 1.38 -18.48
N GLU A 132 22.46 1.57 -17.93
CA GLU A 132 23.11 0.60 -17.03
C GLU A 132 22.26 0.37 -15.77
N ARG A 133 21.81 1.45 -15.15
CA ARG A 133 20.93 1.38 -13.97
C ARG A 133 19.62 0.64 -14.26
N VAL A 134 19.00 0.86 -15.40
CA VAL A 134 17.79 0.14 -15.82
C VAL A 134 18.06 -1.35 -15.98
N ALA A 135 19.20 -1.74 -16.57
CA ALA A 135 19.59 -3.14 -16.70
C ALA A 135 19.85 -3.81 -15.33
N GLU A 136 20.46 -3.08 -14.37
CA GLU A 136 20.60 -3.54 -12.99
C GLU A 136 19.25 -3.77 -12.31
N LEU A 137 18.32 -2.81 -12.47
CA LEU A 137 16.97 -2.89 -11.90
C LEU A 137 16.19 -4.08 -12.46
N PHE A 138 16.34 -4.37 -13.76
CA PHE A 138 15.75 -5.57 -14.36
C PHE A 138 16.25 -6.84 -13.68
N ARG A 139 17.59 -6.99 -13.53
CA ARG A 139 18.15 -8.15 -12.82
C ARG A 139 17.66 -8.24 -11.38
N LEU A 140 17.62 -7.08 -10.68
CA LEU A 140 17.18 -6.99 -9.28
C LEU A 140 15.75 -7.50 -9.07
N VAL A 141 14.85 -7.25 -10.03
CA VAL A 141 13.47 -7.76 -9.97
C VAL A 141 13.28 -9.11 -10.68
N GLY A 142 14.40 -9.79 -11.07
CA GLY A 142 14.35 -11.11 -11.71
C GLY A 142 13.84 -11.08 -13.15
N LEU A 143 14.09 -9.99 -13.89
CA LEU A 143 13.83 -9.88 -15.33
C LEU A 143 15.14 -9.94 -16.12
N ASP A 144 15.09 -10.55 -17.30
CA ASP A 144 16.22 -10.60 -18.21
C ASP A 144 16.43 -9.24 -18.91
N PRO A 145 17.63 -8.63 -18.82
CA PRO A 145 17.95 -7.41 -19.54
C PRO A 145 17.82 -7.51 -21.07
N ALA A 146 17.86 -8.70 -21.66
CA ALA A 146 17.58 -8.91 -23.08
C ALA A 146 16.14 -8.48 -23.47
N HIS A 147 15.24 -8.34 -22.52
CA HIS A 147 13.85 -7.91 -22.72
C HIS A 147 13.61 -6.41 -22.56
N LEU A 148 14.65 -5.61 -22.36
CA LEU A 148 14.54 -4.16 -22.12
C LEU A 148 13.79 -3.41 -23.24
N ASP A 149 13.91 -3.85 -24.49
CA ASP A 149 13.32 -3.21 -25.65
C ASP A 149 11.90 -3.69 -25.97
N ARG A 150 11.36 -4.66 -25.21
CA ARG A 150 9.98 -5.15 -25.36
C ARG A 150 8.97 -4.15 -24.83
N TYR A 151 7.75 -4.27 -25.35
CA TYR A 151 6.58 -3.50 -24.88
C TYR A 151 5.82 -4.24 -23.78
N PRO A 152 5.06 -3.55 -22.92
CA PRO A 152 4.33 -4.18 -21.81
C PRO A 152 3.44 -5.36 -22.23
N HIS A 153 2.82 -5.33 -23.41
CA HIS A 153 1.96 -6.42 -23.88
C HIS A 153 2.69 -7.73 -24.20
N GLU A 154 4.03 -7.69 -24.32
CA GLU A 154 4.88 -8.86 -24.56
C GLU A 154 5.33 -9.55 -23.25
N PHE A 155 4.90 -9.04 -22.09
CA PHE A 155 5.22 -9.57 -20.77
C PHE A 155 3.98 -10.19 -20.11
N SER A 156 4.18 -11.23 -19.29
CA SER A 156 3.14 -11.77 -18.41
C SER A 156 2.70 -10.76 -17.34
N GLY A 157 1.56 -10.99 -16.68
CA GLY A 157 1.08 -10.13 -15.59
C GLY A 157 2.12 -9.96 -14.48
N GLY A 158 2.73 -11.05 -14.03
CA GLY A 158 3.79 -11.01 -13.01
C GLY A 158 5.05 -10.27 -13.46
N GLN A 159 5.44 -10.42 -14.74
CA GLN A 159 6.56 -9.66 -15.30
C GLN A 159 6.25 -8.16 -15.39
N ARG A 160 5.02 -7.77 -15.75
CA ARG A 160 4.60 -6.36 -15.74
C ARG A 160 4.63 -5.77 -14.33
N GLN A 161 4.21 -6.55 -13.34
CA GLN A 161 4.31 -6.13 -11.93
C GLN A 161 5.77 -5.89 -11.51
N ARG A 162 6.68 -6.77 -11.93
CA ARG A 162 8.12 -6.59 -11.70
C ARG A 162 8.69 -5.35 -12.41
N ILE A 163 8.20 -5.00 -13.61
CA ILE A 163 8.56 -3.73 -14.29
C ILE A 163 8.07 -2.53 -13.46
N GLY A 164 6.83 -2.57 -12.95
CA GLY A 164 6.30 -1.53 -12.06
C GLY A 164 7.14 -1.37 -10.78
N LEU A 165 7.60 -2.49 -10.21
CA LEU A 165 8.50 -2.50 -9.05
C LEU A 165 9.88 -1.93 -9.41
N ALA A 166 10.47 -2.32 -10.55
CA ALA A 166 11.74 -1.76 -11.03
C ALA A 166 11.66 -0.24 -11.22
N ARG A 167 10.53 0.26 -11.77
CA ARG A 167 10.26 1.71 -11.90
C ARG A 167 10.24 2.41 -10.55
N ALA A 168 9.54 1.85 -9.55
CA ALA A 168 9.48 2.41 -8.21
C ALA A 168 10.87 2.46 -7.54
N LEU A 169 11.70 1.44 -7.77
CA LEU A 169 13.06 1.33 -7.22
C LEU A 169 14.11 2.21 -7.93
N ALA A 170 13.76 2.82 -9.08
CA ALA A 170 14.72 3.57 -9.89
C ALA A 170 15.38 4.72 -9.12
N LEU A 171 14.59 5.40 -8.27
CA LEU A 171 15.02 6.55 -7.47
C LEU A 171 15.65 6.17 -6.11
N LYS A 172 15.80 4.88 -5.80
CA LYS A 172 16.30 4.36 -4.50
C LYS A 172 15.47 4.90 -3.33
N PRO A 173 14.15 4.67 -3.31
CA PRO A 173 13.27 5.19 -2.27
C PRO A 173 13.57 4.50 -0.92
N SER A 174 13.23 5.16 0.18
CA SER A 174 13.20 4.56 1.52
C SER A 174 11.82 4.03 1.89
N PHE A 175 10.76 4.53 1.25
CA PHE A 175 9.38 4.15 1.52
C PHE A 175 8.62 3.82 0.24
N ILE A 176 7.92 2.69 0.24
CA ILE A 176 7.07 2.26 -0.89
C ILE A 176 5.67 1.91 -0.38
N ILE A 177 4.66 2.50 -0.99
CA ILE A 177 3.27 2.07 -0.85
C ILE A 177 2.99 1.02 -1.91
N ALA A 178 2.77 -0.23 -1.49
CA ALA A 178 2.38 -1.33 -2.35
C ALA A 178 0.85 -1.48 -2.31
N ASP A 179 0.14 -0.86 -3.25
CA ASP A 179 -1.32 -0.85 -3.32
C ASP A 179 -1.83 -2.09 -4.06
N GLU A 180 -2.23 -3.12 -3.31
CA GLU A 180 -2.68 -4.42 -3.81
C GLU A 180 -1.77 -5.02 -4.89
N PRO A 181 -0.45 -5.13 -4.67
CA PRO A 181 0.53 -5.36 -5.72
C PRO A 181 0.43 -6.73 -6.41
N VAL A 182 -0.42 -7.62 -5.92
CA VAL A 182 -0.56 -9.00 -6.45
C VAL A 182 -2.00 -9.40 -6.72
N SER A 183 -2.99 -8.52 -6.51
CA SER A 183 -4.42 -8.87 -6.58
C SER A 183 -4.90 -9.36 -7.95
N ALA A 184 -4.24 -8.94 -9.03
CA ALA A 184 -4.57 -9.29 -10.41
C ALA A 184 -3.73 -10.48 -10.94
N LEU A 185 -3.00 -11.20 -10.08
CA LEU A 185 -2.09 -12.27 -10.46
C LEU A 185 -2.56 -13.63 -9.96
N ASP A 186 -2.18 -14.70 -10.68
CA ASP A 186 -2.40 -16.08 -10.25
C ASP A 186 -1.63 -16.38 -8.95
N VAL A 187 -2.17 -17.29 -8.11
CA VAL A 187 -1.66 -17.59 -6.76
C VAL A 187 -0.16 -17.93 -6.75
N SER A 188 0.32 -18.71 -7.72
CA SER A 188 1.75 -19.07 -7.82
C SER A 188 2.65 -17.87 -8.12
N ILE A 189 2.15 -16.94 -8.94
CA ILE A 189 2.87 -15.71 -9.29
C ILE A 189 2.81 -14.70 -8.12
N GLN A 190 1.68 -14.66 -7.39
CA GLN A 190 1.56 -13.85 -6.17
C GLN A 190 2.69 -14.19 -5.18
N ALA A 191 2.90 -15.49 -4.88
CA ALA A 191 3.94 -15.93 -3.97
C ALA A 191 5.35 -15.47 -4.42
N GLN A 192 5.64 -15.54 -5.72
CA GLN A 192 6.92 -15.09 -6.25
C GLN A 192 7.14 -13.58 -6.10
N VAL A 193 6.09 -12.77 -6.31
CA VAL A 193 6.17 -11.30 -6.15
C VAL A 193 6.29 -10.92 -4.68
N ILE A 194 5.58 -11.62 -3.78
CA ILE A 194 5.69 -11.39 -2.33
C ILE A 194 7.10 -11.72 -1.83
N ASN A 195 7.67 -12.87 -2.20
CA ASN A 195 9.04 -13.22 -1.84
C ASN A 195 10.03 -12.17 -2.38
N LEU A 196 9.87 -11.73 -3.62
CA LEU A 196 10.68 -10.65 -4.19
C LEU A 196 10.58 -9.35 -3.37
N LEU A 197 9.39 -8.96 -2.91
CA LEU A 197 9.22 -7.76 -2.07
C LEU A 197 9.95 -7.91 -0.73
N MET A 198 9.92 -9.10 -0.12
CA MET A 198 10.64 -9.40 1.12
C MET A 198 12.15 -9.36 0.93
N ASP A 199 12.66 -10.00 -0.13
CA ASP A 199 14.08 -9.98 -0.48
C ASP A 199 14.60 -8.56 -0.71
N LEU A 200 13.82 -7.75 -1.44
CA LEU A 200 14.14 -6.34 -1.69
C LEU A 200 14.10 -5.49 -0.41
N GLN A 201 13.17 -5.78 0.51
CA GLN A 201 13.12 -5.12 1.81
C GLN A 201 14.40 -5.36 2.60
N GLU A 202 14.83 -6.60 2.68
CA GLU A 202 16.05 -6.98 3.40
C GLU A 202 17.33 -6.40 2.76
N GLN A 203 17.44 -6.52 1.43
CA GLN A 203 18.63 -6.07 0.69
C GLN A 203 18.78 -4.55 0.66
N LEU A 204 17.66 -3.82 0.50
CA LEU A 204 17.65 -2.37 0.29
C LEU A 204 17.21 -1.59 1.52
N LYS A 205 16.86 -2.28 2.62
CA LYS A 205 16.32 -1.69 3.86
C LYS A 205 15.06 -0.85 3.60
N LEU A 206 14.19 -1.35 2.74
CA LEU A 206 12.96 -0.67 2.37
C LEU A 206 11.93 -0.71 3.50
N THR A 207 11.13 0.33 3.56
CA THR A 207 9.94 0.40 4.41
C THR A 207 8.71 0.30 3.52
N TYR A 208 7.74 -0.56 3.90
CA TYR A 208 6.52 -0.75 3.13
C TYR A 208 5.26 -0.33 3.89
N LEU A 209 4.36 0.37 3.20
CA LEU A 209 2.93 0.31 3.50
C LEU A 209 2.31 -0.69 2.51
N PHE A 210 1.96 -1.88 2.99
CA PHE A 210 1.40 -2.96 2.20
C PHE A 210 -0.13 -2.95 2.29
N ILE A 211 -0.80 -2.53 1.23
CA ILE A 211 -2.27 -2.52 1.15
C ILE A 211 -2.73 -3.82 0.51
N ALA A 212 -3.61 -4.56 1.20
CA ALA A 212 -4.12 -5.83 0.71
C ALA A 212 -5.55 -6.11 1.20
N HIS A 213 -6.24 -6.99 0.50
CA HIS A 213 -7.48 -7.61 0.94
C HIS A 213 -7.29 -9.10 1.30
N ASP A 214 -6.21 -9.75 0.84
CA ASP A 214 -5.88 -11.13 1.20
C ASP A 214 -5.03 -11.17 2.48
N LEU A 215 -5.69 -11.57 3.58
CA LEU A 215 -5.07 -11.66 4.90
C LEU A 215 -3.99 -12.73 5.00
N ARG A 216 -3.98 -13.76 4.14
CA ARG A 216 -2.93 -14.80 4.13
C ARG A 216 -1.59 -14.19 3.75
N LEU A 217 -1.58 -13.32 2.75
CA LEU A 217 -0.38 -12.61 2.31
C LEU A 217 0.12 -11.67 3.40
N VAL A 218 -0.81 -10.96 4.04
CA VAL A 218 -0.51 -10.03 5.14
C VAL A 218 0.18 -10.72 6.30
N ARG A 219 -0.33 -11.89 6.72
CA ARG A 219 0.28 -12.70 7.78
C ARG A 219 1.74 -13.08 7.47
N HIS A 220 2.08 -13.22 6.20
CA HIS A 220 3.40 -13.64 5.77
C HIS A 220 4.41 -12.48 5.67
N ILE A 221 3.95 -11.29 5.19
CA ILE A 221 4.85 -10.19 4.85
C ILE A 221 4.94 -9.10 5.92
N SER A 222 3.92 -8.93 6.78
CA SER A 222 3.86 -7.77 7.67
C SER A 222 4.15 -8.09 9.13
N SER A 223 4.83 -7.16 9.80
CA SER A 223 5.05 -7.18 11.25
C SER A 223 3.85 -6.61 12.01
N ARG A 224 3.27 -5.52 11.54
CA ARG A 224 2.10 -4.85 12.11
C ARG A 224 1.01 -4.68 11.06
N THR A 225 -0.24 -4.71 11.52
CA THR A 225 -1.42 -4.62 10.67
C THR A 225 -2.44 -3.65 11.26
N ALA A 226 -3.03 -2.81 10.40
CA ALA A 226 -4.24 -2.05 10.70
C ALA A 226 -5.40 -2.55 9.84
N VAL A 227 -6.54 -2.79 10.47
CA VAL A 227 -7.79 -3.21 9.81
C VAL A 227 -8.65 -1.99 9.60
N MET A 228 -8.98 -1.72 8.33
CA MET A 228 -9.75 -0.55 7.93
C MET A 228 -11.17 -0.95 7.50
N TYR A 229 -12.17 -0.29 8.09
CA TYR A 229 -13.59 -0.48 7.80
C TYR A 229 -14.27 0.86 7.61
N LEU A 230 -14.95 1.06 6.49
CA LEU A 230 -15.73 2.26 6.14
C LEU A 230 -15.01 3.59 6.43
N GLY A 231 -13.73 3.67 6.05
CA GLY A 231 -12.92 4.87 6.17
C GLY A 231 -12.15 5.02 7.49
N ARG A 232 -12.32 4.13 8.46
CA ARG A 232 -11.67 4.18 9.78
C ARG A 232 -10.83 2.96 10.07
N ILE A 233 -9.78 3.11 10.87
CA ILE A 233 -9.06 1.98 11.46
C ILE A 233 -9.90 1.50 12.65
N VAL A 234 -10.29 0.22 12.61
CA VAL A 234 -11.10 -0.42 13.66
C VAL A 234 -10.29 -1.32 14.57
N GLU A 235 -9.14 -1.79 14.11
CA GLU A 235 -8.20 -2.58 14.91
C GLU A 235 -6.78 -2.42 14.36
N MET A 236 -5.78 -2.34 15.24
CA MET A 236 -4.37 -2.19 14.87
C MET A 236 -3.46 -2.82 15.91
N GLY A 237 -2.42 -3.53 15.46
CA GLY A 237 -1.44 -4.14 16.35
C GLY A 237 -0.42 -5.00 15.62
N GLU A 238 0.34 -5.78 16.39
CA GLU A 238 1.19 -6.81 15.79
C GLU A 238 0.34 -7.80 15.00
N THR A 239 0.79 -8.14 13.80
CA THR A 239 0.06 -9.02 12.89
C THR A 239 -0.30 -10.33 13.57
N ALA A 240 0.66 -10.95 14.25
CA ALA A 240 0.43 -12.21 14.96
C ALA A 240 -0.68 -12.09 16.05
N ALA A 241 -0.73 -10.98 16.78
CA ALA A 241 -1.73 -10.75 17.82
C ALA A 241 -3.14 -10.57 17.24
N ILE A 242 -3.28 -9.79 16.16
CA ILE A 242 -4.57 -9.61 15.46
C ILE A 242 -5.10 -10.94 14.92
N PHE A 243 -4.23 -11.77 14.35
CA PHE A 243 -4.65 -13.07 13.81
C PHE A 243 -4.98 -14.09 14.89
N ALA A 244 -4.29 -14.06 16.04
CA ALA A 244 -4.53 -14.99 17.14
C ALA A 244 -5.76 -14.63 17.96
N ASN A 245 -6.00 -13.34 18.21
CA ASN A 245 -7.06 -12.86 19.11
C ASN A 245 -7.66 -11.53 18.61
N PRO A 246 -8.42 -11.54 17.49
CA PRO A 246 -9.07 -10.34 16.96
C PRO A 246 -10.14 -9.83 17.93
N GLN A 247 -10.11 -8.53 18.21
CA GLN A 247 -11.00 -7.90 19.18
C GLN A 247 -12.25 -7.30 18.53
N HIS A 248 -12.09 -6.65 17.37
CA HIS A 248 -13.21 -6.01 16.70
C HIS A 248 -14.07 -7.02 15.92
N ALA A 249 -15.40 -6.85 15.96
CA ALA A 249 -16.35 -7.76 15.30
C ALA A 249 -16.08 -7.91 13.78
N TYR A 250 -15.74 -6.80 13.11
CA TYR A 250 -15.38 -6.82 11.70
C TYR A 250 -14.10 -7.62 11.43
N THR A 251 -13.07 -7.47 12.28
CA THR A 251 -11.82 -8.23 12.13
C THR A 251 -12.07 -9.74 12.28
N ARG A 252 -12.91 -10.14 13.23
CA ARG A 252 -13.32 -11.54 13.38
C ARG A 252 -14.04 -12.07 12.15
N ALA A 253 -15.00 -11.29 11.61
CA ALA A 253 -15.72 -11.67 10.41
C ALA A 253 -14.78 -11.78 9.20
N LEU A 254 -13.88 -10.80 9.02
CA LEU A 254 -12.89 -10.77 7.94
C LEU A 254 -11.93 -11.96 8.00
N LEU A 255 -11.41 -12.30 9.19
CA LEU A 255 -10.54 -13.46 9.41
C LEU A 255 -11.28 -14.80 9.23
N SER A 256 -12.55 -14.88 9.62
CA SER A 256 -13.37 -16.10 9.43
C SER A 256 -13.63 -16.43 7.96
N ALA A 257 -13.53 -15.44 7.08
CA ALA A 257 -13.68 -15.62 5.63
C ALA A 257 -12.41 -16.18 4.96
N VAL A 258 -11.27 -16.17 5.67
CA VAL A 258 -10.00 -16.74 5.15
C VAL A 258 -10.10 -18.26 5.14
N PRO A 259 -9.88 -18.93 3.98
CA PRO A 259 -9.90 -20.38 3.91
C PRO A 259 -8.86 -21.00 4.87
N ALA A 260 -9.29 -21.99 5.66
CA ALA A 260 -8.36 -22.75 6.49
C ALA A 260 -7.37 -23.51 5.61
N THR A 261 -6.15 -23.68 6.10
CA THR A 261 -5.10 -24.49 5.45
C THR A 261 -5.48 -25.98 5.47
N ASP A 262 -6.26 -26.41 6.49
CA ASP A 262 -6.80 -27.74 6.60
C ASP A 262 -8.21 -27.79 5.98
N PRO A 263 -8.44 -28.61 4.93
CA PRO A 263 -9.75 -28.76 4.29
C PRO A 263 -10.84 -29.29 5.23
N ASP A 264 -10.44 -30.10 6.23
CA ASP A 264 -11.36 -30.78 7.17
C ASP A 264 -11.64 -29.96 8.45
N ALA A 265 -10.99 -28.81 8.62
CA ALA A 265 -11.24 -27.95 9.77
C ALA A 265 -12.68 -27.38 9.76
N PRO A 266 -13.43 -27.45 10.88
CA PRO A 266 -14.78 -26.92 10.95
C PRO A 266 -14.76 -25.40 10.70
N ARG A 267 -15.53 -24.96 9.72
CA ARG A 267 -15.60 -23.54 9.30
C ARG A 267 -16.89 -22.92 9.80
N ALA A 268 -16.81 -22.12 10.84
CA ALA A 268 -17.88 -21.20 11.19
C ALA A 268 -17.58 -19.83 10.56
N ARG A 269 -18.15 -19.53 9.37
CA ARG A 269 -18.10 -18.17 8.82
C ARG A 269 -18.92 -17.26 9.70
N ILE A 270 -18.29 -16.22 10.25
CA ILE A 270 -18.95 -15.21 11.07
C ILE A 270 -19.52 -14.15 10.10
N GLU A 271 -20.84 -14.04 10.08
CA GLU A 271 -21.49 -12.94 9.37
C GLU A 271 -21.45 -11.68 10.23
N LEU A 272 -20.96 -10.59 9.63
CA LEU A 272 -20.95 -9.30 10.29
C LEU A 272 -22.38 -8.73 10.31
N ASP A 273 -22.91 -8.49 11.49
CA ASP A 273 -24.09 -7.64 11.63
C ASP A 273 -23.63 -6.16 11.72
N PRO A 274 -23.92 -5.33 10.69
CA PRO A 274 -23.50 -3.93 10.69
C PRO A 274 -24.05 -3.11 11.85
N LYS A 275 -25.14 -3.57 12.50
CA LYS A 275 -25.74 -2.91 13.67
C LYS A 275 -24.91 -3.10 14.95
N GLN A 276 -24.06 -4.14 14.98
CA GLN A 276 -23.17 -4.41 16.11
C GLN A 276 -21.86 -3.62 16.05
N VAL A 277 -21.61 -2.91 14.93
CA VAL A 277 -20.40 -2.12 14.75
C VAL A 277 -20.69 -0.67 15.13
N ASN A 278 -20.16 -0.25 16.28
CA ASN A 278 -20.14 1.16 16.63
C ASN A 278 -19.08 1.90 15.81
N ARG A 279 -19.51 2.62 14.78
CA ARG A 279 -18.61 3.36 13.87
C ARG A 279 -17.84 4.50 14.53
N ASP A 280 -18.38 5.02 15.62
CA ASP A 280 -17.80 6.16 16.33
C ASP A 280 -17.01 5.74 17.58
N ALA A 281 -16.86 4.44 17.81
CA ALA A 281 -16.02 3.96 18.89
C ALA A 281 -14.56 4.39 18.67
N PRO A 282 -13.92 5.02 19.66
CA PRO A 282 -12.51 5.37 19.56
C PRO A 282 -11.63 4.14 19.65
N LEU A 283 -10.49 4.16 18.97
CA LEU A 283 -9.46 3.15 19.17
C LEU A 283 -8.95 3.21 20.62
N ARG A 284 -9.10 2.10 21.35
CA ARG A 284 -8.62 1.95 22.74
C ARG A 284 -7.51 0.92 22.78
N ARG A 285 -6.54 1.14 23.66
CA ARG A 285 -5.49 0.17 23.93
C ARG A 285 -6.09 -1.04 24.66
N ILE A 286 -5.98 -2.22 24.03
CA ILE A 286 -6.43 -3.50 24.59
C ILE A 286 -5.29 -4.17 25.36
N SER A 287 -4.11 -4.17 24.74
CA SER A 287 -2.87 -4.67 25.33
C SER A 287 -1.69 -3.89 24.80
N ASP A 288 -0.47 -4.27 25.14
CA ASP A 288 0.71 -3.59 24.62
C ASP A 288 0.78 -3.67 23.09
N GLY A 289 0.82 -2.52 22.43
CA GLY A 289 0.84 -2.42 20.98
C GLY A 289 -0.45 -2.85 20.25
N HIS A 290 -1.54 -3.26 20.94
CA HIS A 290 -2.80 -3.68 20.33
C HIS A 290 -3.95 -2.73 20.69
N PHE A 291 -4.60 -2.20 19.67
CA PHE A 291 -5.69 -1.22 19.77
C PHE A 291 -6.91 -1.71 19.01
N ALA A 292 -8.11 -1.50 19.55
CA ALA A 292 -9.37 -1.81 18.89
C ALA A 292 -10.46 -0.79 19.22
N ALA A 293 -11.37 -0.59 18.29
CA ALA A 293 -12.56 0.24 18.44
C ALA A 293 -13.73 -0.60 18.98
N VAL A 294 -13.72 -0.86 20.31
CA VAL A 294 -14.67 -1.71 21.03
C VAL A 294 -15.30 -0.97 22.19
#